data_2e1d6204a0c10887a5afd83ed07f2182
#
_entry.id   2e1d6204a0c10887a5afd83ed07f2182
#
_cell.length_a   1.000
_cell.length_b   1.000
_cell.length_c   1.000
_cell.angle_alpha   90.00
_cell.angle_beta   90.00
_cell.angle_gamma   90.00
#
_symmetry.space_group_name_H-M   'P 1'
#
loop_
_entity.id
_entity.type
_entity.pdbx_description
1 polymer ?
#
loop_
_entity_poly.entity_id
_entity_poly.type
_entity_poly.pdbx_seq_one_letter_code
_entity_poly.pdbx_strand_id
1 'polypeptide(L)'
;VKSISGNNNALYVIDGIPMPDLRSSQTEGIYETPDGGDFEGISNLNPEDIESMSVLSGATAAALYGSQGANGVILITTKKGSAGRVRVNFSNNTTFSSPFVMPDFQNTYGTSSTSPSMSWGTKLDSPTSYDPRDFFQTGFNTTNAVSISGGTERNQTYFSAASLNSRGTIPNNVYNRYNFSVRNTTQLVKDKLTLDLGASYMRQYSRNPLVQGLYHNPLIAVYLFPRGDDIRKYQIYERYDATAGYKKQFWPLEFITGVENPWWVVNRQLFENTASRYTFNATLKWDIADWISVMGRVRTDNTAMNYTRKIYASSNTLFASEYGNYLDHKVNHNNFY
;
A
#
# COMPACT_ATOMS: atom_id res chain seq x y z
N VAL A 1 -18.40 -8.20 11.96
CA VAL A 1 -18.02 -9.31 11.06
C VAL A 1 -19.29 -10.10 10.79
N LYS A 2 -19.74 -10.14 9.54
CA LYS A 2 -20.96 -10.86 9.12
C LYS A 2 -20.66 -12.22 8.50
N SER A 3 -19.45 -12.44 8.01
CA SER A 3 -18.99 -13.68 7.43
C SER A 3 -17.57 -14.00 7.85
N ILE A 4 -17.28 -15.27 8.09
CA ILE A 4 -15.93 -15.78 8.40
C ILE A 4 -15.11 -15.91 7.11
N SER A 5 -15.75 -16.21 5.99
CA SER A 5 -15.10 -16.49 4.70
C SER A 5 -15.50 -15.54 3.57
N GLY A 6 -16.37 -14.57 3.84
CA GLY A 6 -16.85 -13.61 2.86
C GLY A 6 -16.22 -12.23 3.00
N ASN A 7 -16.40 -11.40 1.99
CA ASN A 7 -16.01 -9.99 2.03
C ASN A 7 -16.82 -9.23 3.09
N ASN A 8 -16.13 -8.67 4.09
CA ASN A 8 -16.72 -7.84 5.15
C ASN A 8 -16.46 -6.34 4.94
N ASN A 9 -15.91 -5.94 3.79
CA ASN A 9 -15.59 -4.56 3.50
C ASN A 9 -16.86 -3.72 3.28
N ALA A 10 -16.83 -2.46 3.74
CA ALA A 10 -17.85 -1.49 3.40
C ALA A 10 -17.75 -1.11 1.92
N LEU A 11 -18.88 -0.80 1.30
CA LEU A 11 -18.92 -0.23 -0.05
C LEU A 11 -18.49 1.24 0.01
N TYR A 12 -17.51 1.62 -0.80
CA TYR A 12 -17.15 3.02 -0.98
C TYR A 12 -17.91 3.61 -2.17
N VAL A 13 -18.51 4.77 -1.96
CA VAL A 13 -19.25 5.52 -2.98
C VAL A 13 -18.66 6.91 -3.10
N ILE A 14 -18.05 7.24 -4.23
CA ILE A 14 -17.41 8.52 -4.48
C ILE A 14 -18.29 9.34 -5.44
N ASP A 15 -18.73 10.52 -4.98
CA ASP A 15 -19.63 11.42 -5.73
C ASP A 15 -20.88 10.70 -6.26
N GLY A 16 -21.42 9.76 -5.46
CA GLY A 16 -22.63 8.99 -5.78
C GLY A 16 -22.41 7.79 -6.71
N ILE A 17 -21.16 7.42 -7.01
CA ILE A 17 -20.81 6.25 -7.83
C ILE A 17 -20.11 5.21 -6.96
N PRO A 18 -20.63 3.96 -6.90
CA PRO A 18 -19.96 2.87 -6.20
C PRO A 18 -18.57 2.59 -6.76
N MET A 19 -17.60 2.38 -5.87
CA MET A 19 -16.25 1.96 -6.25
C MET A 19 -16.19 0.44 -6.34
N PRO A 20 -15.54 -0.12 -7.36
CA PRO A 20 -15.31 -1.54 -7.40
C PRO A 20 -14.40 -1.95 -6.23
N ASP A 21 -14.72 -3.07 -5.61
CA ASP A 21 -13.80 -3.73 -4.68
C ASP A 21 -12.75 -4.46 -5.51
N LEU A 22 -11.53 -3.95 -5.49
CA LEU A 22 -10.41 -4.50 -6.25
C LEU A 22 -9.54 -5.46 -5.41
N ARG A 23 -9.95 -5.77 -4.19
CA ARG A 23 -9.27 -6.79 -3.39
C ARG A 23 -9.60 -8.18 -3.92
N SER A 24 -8.58 -8.97 -4.19
CA SER A 24 -8.76 -10.32 -4.72
C SER A 24 -9.00 -11.37 -3.62
N SER A 25 -8.50 -11.17 -2.41
CA SER A 25 -8.68 -12.08 -1.27
C SER A 25 -8.20 -11.47 0.04
N GLN A 26 -8.66 -11.99 1.18
CA GLN A 26 -7.94 -11.82 2.43
C GLN A 26 -6.75 -12.77 2.42
N THR A 27 -5.57 -12.25 2.73
CA THR A 27 -4.36 -13.05 2.90
C THR A 27 -4.54 -13.96 4.12
N GLU A 28 -4.42 -15.26 3.93
CA GLU A 28 -4.63 -16.24 4.99
C GLU A 28 -3.32 -16.98 5.30
N GLY A 29 -2.75 -16.72 6.49
CA GLY A 29 -1.85 -17.65 7.14
C GLY A 29 -0.35 -17.41 7.03
N ILE A 30 0.41 -18.38 7.54
CA ILE A 30 1.87 -18.36 7.67
C ILE A 30 2.62 -18.40 6.32
N TYR A 31 1.92 -18.70 5.24
CA TYR A 31 2.46 -18.79 3.88
C TYR A 31 2.22 -17.54 3.05
N GLU A 32 1.90 -16.43 3.70
CA GLU A 32 1.69 -15.17 3.01
C GLU A 32 2.89 -14.80 2.12
N THR A 33 2.62 -14.65 0.85
CA THR A 33 3.51 -13.91 -0.05
C THR A 33 2.90 -12.54 -0.27
N PRO A 34 3.71 -11.46 -0.35
CA PRO A 34 3.20 -10.18 -0.81
C PRO A 34 2.75 -10.36 -2.26
N ASP A 35 1.51 -10.74 -2.49
CA ASP A 35 1.00 -10.76 -3.85
C ASP A 35 0.39 -9.40 -4.21
N GLY A 36 0.41 -9.09 -5.50
CA GLY A 36 0.00 -7.79 -6.02
C GLY A 36 -1.50 -7.56 -6.03
N GLY A 37 -2.27 -8.38 -5.28
CA GLY A 37 -3.72 -8.39 -5.34
C GLY A 37 -4.43 -7.30 -4.56
N ASP A 38 -3.79 -6.71 -3.56
CA ASP A 38 -4.44 -5.80 -2.63
C ASP A 38 -4.35 -4.34 -3.07
N PHE A 39 -5.06 -4.01 -4.10
CA PHE A 39 -5.28 -2.63 -4.51
C PHE A 39 -6.57 -2.10 -3.89
N GLU A 40 -6.47 -1.49 -2.72
CA GLU A 40 -7.62 -0.79 -2.12
C GLU A 40 -7.96 0.45 -2.92
N GLY A 41 -9.11 0.42 -3.59
CA GLY A 41 -9.58 1.55 -4.39
C GLY A 41 -9.63 2.88 -3.63
N ILE A 42 -9.92 2.84 -2.32
CA ILE A 42 -9.99 4.03 -1.47
C ILE A 42 -8.62 4.58 -1.09
N SER A 43 -7.62 3.72 -0.89
CA SER A 43 -6.26 4.18 -0.54
C SER A 43 -5.63 5.05 -1.62
N ASN A 44 -6.20 5.03 -2.83
CA ASN A 44 -5.73 5.80 -3.98
C ASN A 44 -6.33 7.20 -4.08
N LEU A 45 -7.36 7.49 -3.28
CA LEU A 45 -7.91 8.84 -3.20
C LEU A 45 -6.96 9.72 -2.36
N ASN A 46 -6.71 10.93 -2.85
CA ASN A 46 -5.99 11.92 -2.07
C ASN A 46 -6.91 12.45 -0.95
N PRO A 47 -6.56 12.31 0.33
CA PRO A 47 -7.38 12.81 1.43
C PRO A 47 -7.68 14.33 1.34
N GLU A 48 -6.75 15.10 0.79
CA GLU A 48 -6.91 16.54 0.59
C GLU A 48 -8.00 16.89 -0.43
N ASP A 49 -8.43 15.95 -1.28
CA ASP A 49 -9.52 16.15 -2.24
C ASP A 49 -10.89 15.82 -1.64
N ILE A 50 -10.95 15.33 -0.40
CA ILE A 50 -12.20 15.00 0.28
C ILE A 50 -12.80 16.27 0.87
N GLU A 51 -14.05 16.55 0.53
CA GLU A 51 -14.86 17.61 1.15
C GLU A 51 -15.61 17.10 2.38
N SER A 52 -16.25 15.93 2.24
CA SER A 52 -16.99 15.31 3.33
C SER A 52 -17.02 13.79 3.21
N MET A 53 -17.20 13.13 4.35
CA MET A 53 -17.38 11.70 4.46
C MET A 53 -18.57 11.39 5.36
N SER A 54 -19.45 10.49 4.92
CA SER A 54 -20.60 10.02 5.69
C SER A 54 -20.67 8.50 5.67
N VAL A 55 -21.01 7.91 6.81
CA VAL A 55 -21.13 6.45 6.96
C VAL A 55 -22.60 6.07 7.08
N LEU A 56 -23.06 5.21 6.16
CA LEU A 56 -24.37 4.60 6.21
C LEU A 56 -24.25 3.16 6.69
N SER A 57 -25.07 2.77 7.65
CA SER A 57 -25.09 1.43 8.21
C SER A 57 -26.46 0.79 8.16
N GLY A 58 -26.51 -0.55 8.24
CA GLY A 58 -27.74 -1.32 8.36
C GLY A 58 -28.71 -1.13 7.20
N ALA A 59 -30.00 -0.95 7.52
CA ALA A 59 -31.08 -0.91 6.56
C ALA A 59 -30.97 0.26 5.56
N THR A 60 -30.48 1.41 5.98
CA THR A 60 -30.31 2.58 5.11
C THR A 60 -29.31 2.33 3.98
N ALA A 61 -28.20 1.68 4.30
CA ALA A 61 -27.21 1.31 3.29
C ALA A 61 -27.77 0.27 2.29
N ALA A 62 -28.48 -0.74 2.80
CA ALA A 62 -29.10 -1.76 1.96
C ALA A 62 -30.23 -1.21 1.08
N ALA A 63 -31.02 -0.25 1.58
CA ALA A 63 -32.08 0.37 0.81
C ALA A 63 -31.57 1.20 -0.39
N LEU A 64 -30.41 1.86 -0.24
CA LEU A 64 -29.83 2.71 -1.29
C LEU A 64 -28.95 1.92 -2.28
N TYR A 65 -28.22 0.91 -1.80
CA TYR A 65 -27.19 0.24 -2.58
C TYR A 65 -27.38 -1.29 -2.67
N GLY A 66 -28.53 -1.79 -2.23
CA GLY A 66 -28.88 -3.21 -2.32
C GLY A 66 -27.90 -4.10 -1.56
N SER A 67 -27.62 -5.28 -2.11
CA SER A 67 -26.71 -6.28 -1.52
C SER A 67 -25.28 -5.77 -1.36
N GLN A 68 -24.81 -4.87 -2.22
CA GLN A 68 -23.47 -4.27 -2.14
C GLN A 68 -23.31 -3.42 -0.87
N GLY A 69 -24.39 -2.80 -0.38
CA GLY A 69 -24.41 -2.03 0.86
C GLY A 69 -24.58 -2.86 2.14
N ALA A 70 -24.62 -4.20 2.05
CA ALA A 70 -24.92 -5.08 3.20
C ALA A 70 -23.93 -4.92 4.37
N ASN A 71 -22.68 -4.59 4.10
CA ASN A 71 -21.62 -4.36 5.11
C ASN A 71 -21.48 -2.90 5.54
N GLY A 72 -22.39 -2.03 5.07
CA GLY A 72 -22.32 -0.58 5.24
C GLY A 72 -21.77 0.11 4.00
N VAL A 73 -21.98 1.42 3.93
CA VAL A 73 -21.55 2.26 2.81
C VAL A 73 -20.83 3.49 3.36
N ILE A 74 -19.70 3.83 2.78
CA ILE A 74 -18.96 5.05 3.06
C ILE A 74 -19.13 5.96 1.85
N LEU A 75 -19.89 7.05 2.06
CA LEU A 75 -20.11 8.09 1.06
C LEU A 75 -18.98 9.11 1.14
N ILE A 76 -18.33 9.38 0.03
CA ILE A 76 -17.28 10.38 -0.07
C ILE A 76 -17.69 11.41 -1.11
N THR A 77 -17.67 12.67 -0.69
CA THR A 77 -17.86 13.81 -1.60
C THR A 77 -16.50 14.47 -1.83
N THR A 78 -16.14 14.65 -3.11
CA THR A 78 -14.88 15.32 -3.46
C THR A 78 -15.07 16.84 -3.58
N LYS A 79 -14.00 17.57 -3.31
CA LYS A 79 -13.97 19.05 -3.42
C LYS A 79 -14.31 19.50 -4.82
N LYS A 80 -15.01 20.62 -4.90
CA LYS A 80 -15.35 21.34 -6.13
C LYS A 80 -14.67 22.69 -6.15
N GLY A 81 -14.68 23.34 -7.31
CA GLY A 81 -14.36 24.75 -7.42
C GLY A 81 -15.30 25.61 -6.59
N SER A 82 -14.85 26.79 -6.23
CA SER A 82 -15.67 27.81 -5.53
C SER A 82 -15.67 29.12 -6.30
N ALA A 83 -16.78 29.80 -6.26
CA ALA A 83 -16.86 31.16 -6.83
C ALA A 83 -15.98 32.11 -6.03
N GLY A 84 -15.42 33.11 -6.70
CA GLY A 84 -14.63 34.18 -6.10
C GLY A 84 -13.15 34.11 -6.48
N ARG A 85 -12.30 34.71 -5.64
CA ARG A 85 -10.86 34.78 -5.88
C ARG A 85 -10.21 33.41 -5.87
N VAL A 86 -9.18 33.26 -6.69
CA VAL A 86 -8.34 32.05 -6.69
C VAL A 86 -7.74 31.85 -5.29
N ARG A 87 -7.93 30.66 -4.76
CA ARG A 87 -7.34 30.21 -3.49
C ARG A 87 -6.35 29.10 -3.78
N VAL A 88 -5.16 29.22 -3.24
CA VAL A 88 -4.11 28.19 -3.32
C VAL A 88 -3.86 27.69 -1.90
N ASN A 89 -3.98 26.39 -1.71
CA ASN A 89 -3.62 25.73 -0.45
C ASN A 89 -2.43 24.81 -0.70
N PHE A 90 -1.48 24.86 0.22
CA PHE A 90 -0.35 23.92 0.25
C PHE A 90 -0.32 23.27 1.63
N SER A 91 -0.18 21.95 1.65
CA SER A 91 0.02 21.19 2.87
C SER A 91 1.26 20.29 2.77
N ASN A 92 1.97 20.19 3.86
CA ASN A 92 3.06 19.22 4.03
C ASN A 92 2.88 18.50 5.35
N ASN A 93 3.03 17.18 5.32
CA ASN A 93 3.11 16.35 6.51
C ASN A 93 4.32 15.44 6.37
N THR A 94 5.27 15.56 7.29
CA THR A 94 6.47 14.73 7.31
C THR A 94 6.59 14.04 8.66
N THR A 95 6.71 12.71 8.63
CA THR A 95 6.81 11.85 9.81
C THR A 95 8.07 11.02 9.74
N PHE A 96 8.79 10.94 10.85
CA PHE A 96 9.90 10.02 11.06
C PHE A 96 9.46 8.94 12.03
N SER A 97 9.89 7.71 11.79
CA SER A 97 9.54 6.57 12.64
C SER A 97 10.76 5.68 12.89
N SER A 98 10.81 5.12 14.10
CA SER A 98 11.83 4.15 14.51
C SER A 98 11.18 3.12 15.43
N PRO A 99 11.73 1.89 15.53
CA PRO A 99 11.25 0.91 16.49
C PRO A 99 11.40 1.45 17.91
N PHE A 100 10.29 1.55 18.64
CA PHE A 100 10.28 2.04 20.03
C PHE A 100 10.39 0.90 21.03
N VAL A 101 9.57 -0.15 20.86
CA VAL A 101 9.57 -1.32 21.72
C VAL A 101 10.17 -2.50 20.97
N MET A 102 11.12 -3.17 21.59
CA MET A 102 11.74 -4.41 21.11
C MET A 102 11.61 -5.49 22.16
N PRO A 103 11.55 -6.77 21.79
CA PRO A 103 11.65 -7.86 22.74
C PRO A 103 12.95 -7.79 23.54
N ASP A 104 12.89 -8.13 24.81
CA ASP A 104 14.08 -8.28 25.64
C ASP A 104 14.74 -9.62 25.37
N PHE A 105 15.96 -9.58 24.85
CA PHE A 105 16.75 -10.76 24.55
C PHE A 105 17.72 -11.04 25.66
N GLN A 106 17.88 -12.33 26.01
CA GLN A 106 18.94 -12.75 26.89
C GLN A 106 20.30 -12.53 26.21
N ASN A 107 21.34 -12.17 26.97
CA ASN A 107 22.68 -11.82 26.48
C ASN A 107 23.79 -12.64 27.17
N THR A 108 23.42 -13.62 28.00
CA THR A 108 24.35 -14.36 28.86
C THR A 108 24.79 -15.66 28.26
N TYR A 109 23.95 -16.34 27.46
CA TYR A 109 24.23 -17.64 26.90
C TYR A 109 24.26 -17.58 25.37
N GLY A 110 25.24 -18.24 24.80
CA GLY A 110 25.38 -18.39 23.35
C GLY A 110 24.82 -19.72 22.84
N THR A 111 25.30 -20.16 21.69
CA THR A 111 24.94 -21.45 21.07
C THR A 111 25.75 -22.60 21.66
N SER A 112 25.36 -23.83 21.35
CA SER A 112 26.15 -25.03 21.60
C SER A 112 26.50 -25.74 20.28
N SER A 113 27.46 -26.65 20.32
CA SER A 113 27.81 -27.46 19.15
C SER A 113 26.64 -28.35 18.68
N THR A 114 25.76 -28.75 19.60
CA THR A 114 24.56 -29.56 19.31
C THR A 114 23.36 -28.74 18.91
N SER A 115 23.39 -27.43 19.15
CA SER A 115 22.28 -26.52 18.87
C SER A 115 22.80 -25.15 18.39
N PRO A 116 23.28 -25.06 17.15
CA PRO A 116 23.92 -23.84 16.63
C PRO A 116 22.95 -22.69 16.37
N SER A 117 21.65 -22.96 16.39
CA SER A 117 20.59 -21.96 16.16
C SER A 117 19.89 -21.47 17.44
N MET A 118 20.17 -22.08 18.60
CA MET A 118 19.53 -21.74 19.87
C MET A 118 20.51 -21.15 20.86
N SER A 119 20.10 -20.08 21.54
CA SER A 119 20.94 -19.34 22.49
C SER A 119 20.81 -19.84 23.94
N TRP A 120 20.83 -21.16 24.15
CA TRP A 120 20.75 -21.84 25.45
C TRP A 120 21.92 -22.80 25.67
N GLY A 121 23.05 -22.47 25.08
CA GLY A 121 24.27 -23.27 25.17
C GLY A 121 25.25 -22.75 26.25
N THR A 122 26.51 -22.58 25.89
CA THR A 122 27.55 -22.18 26.82
C THR A 122 27.38 -20.74 27.28
N LYS A 123 27.68 -20.48 28.56
CA LYS A 123 27.73 -19.12 29.09
C LYS A 123 28.83 -18.34 28.37
N LEU A 124 28.51 -17.14 27.93
CA LEU A 124 29.41 -16.25 27.24
C LEU A 124 30.39 -15.58 28.24
N ASP A 125 31.62 -15.40 27.86
CA ASP A 125 32.63 -14.66 28.65
C ASP A 125 32.27 -13.19 28.83
N SER A 126 31.57 -12.64 27.85
CA SER A 126 31.02 -11.28 27.90
C SER A 126 29.64 -11.25 27.25
N PRO A 127 28.72 -10.36 27.69
CA PRO A 127 27.40 -10.21 27.07
C PRO A 127 27.50 -9.88 25.59
N THR A 128 26.53 -10.37 24.81
CA THR A 128 26.41 -10.01 23.37
C THR A 128 26.21 -8.50 23.22
N SER A 129 27.06 -7.86 22.42
CA SER A 129 26.98 -6.43 22.11
C SER A 129 26.01 -6.06 20.99
N TYR A 130 25.56 -7.06 20.23
CA TYR A 130 24.64 -6.86 19.11
C TYR A 130 23.22 -6.58 19.63
N ASP A 131 22.59 -5.53 19.08
CA ASP A 131 21.18 -5.19 19.28
C ASP A 131 20.39 -5.47 17.99
N PRO A 132 19.28 -6.19 18.04
CA PRO A 132 18.40 -6.39 16.88
C PRO A 132 17.93 -5.08 16.23
N ARG A 133 17.94 -3.94 16.96
CA ARG A 133 17.64 -2.62 16.39
C ARG A 133 18.63 -2.21 15.29
N ASP A 134 19.83 -2.75 15.27
CA ASP A 134 20.86 -2.45 14.27
C ASP A 134 20.45 -2.85 12.84
N PHE A 135 19.45 -3.73 12.70
CA PHE A 135 18.88 -4.07 11.40
C PHE A 135 17.98 -2.97 10.83
N PHE A 136 17.30 -2.23 11.69
CA PHE A 136 16.32 -1.24 11.26
C PHE A 136 16.97 0.08 10.86
N GLN A 137 16.25 0.83 10.05
CA GLN A 137 16.58 2.20 9.70
C GLN A 137 15.51 3.17 10.20
N THR A 138 15.81 4.47 10.22
CA THR A 138 14.77 5.48 10.44
C THR A 138 13.82 5.49 9.24
N GLY A 139 12.55 5.18 9.50
CA GLY A 139 11.47 5.31 8.53
C GLY A 139 11.15 6.79 8.31
N PHE A 140 10.68 7.09 7.12
CA PHE A 140 10.36 8.44 6.70
C PHE A 140 9.13 8.40 5.80
N ASN A 141 8.18 9.30 6.07
CA ASN A 141 6.98 9.48 5.25
C ASN A 141 6.76 10.98 5.06
N THR A 142 6.68 11.44 3.81
CA THR A 142 6.33 12.81 3.49
C THR A 142 5.19 12.86 2.49
N THR A 143 4.17 13.63 2.84
CA THR A 143 3.05 13.97 1.96
C THR A 143 3.12 15.47 1.67
N ASN A 144 3.15 15.82 0.39
CA ASN A 144 3.00 17.19 -0.07
C ASN A 144 1.76 17.27 -0.94
N ALA A 145 0.91 18.24 -0.69
CA ALA A 145 -0.27 18.47 -1.52
C ALA A 145 -0.44 19.96 -1.81
N VAL A 146 -0.86 20.26 -3.03
CA VAL A 146 -1.27 21.59 -3.45
C VAL A 146 -2.65 21.50 -4.06
N SER A 147 -3.52 22.46 -3.73
CA SER A 147 -4.81 22.61 -4.39
C SER A 147 -5.06 24.05 -4.77
N ILE A 148 -5.74 24.23 -5.90
CA ILE A 148 -6.11 25.52 -6.45
C ILE A 148 -7.61 25.48 -6.73
N SER A 149 -8.34 26.45 -6.21
CA SER A 149 -9.79 26.58 -6.39
C SER A 149 -10.13 28.01 -6.71
N GLY A 150 -11.00 28.21 -7.67
CA GLY A 150 -11.47 29.56 -8.03
C GLY A 150 -12.45 29.54 -9.20
N GLY A 151 -13.01 30.69 -9.51
CA GLY A 151 -13.92 30.86 -10.62
C GLY A 151 -14.98 31.94 -10.41
N THR A 152 -15.98 31.92 -11.26
CA THR A 152 -17.16 32.79 -11.20
C THR A 152 -18.36 31.99 -10.69
N GLU A 153 -19.50 32.64 -10.49
CA GLU A 153 -20.75 31.93 -10.17
C GLU A 153 -21.14 30.91 -11.25
N ARG A 154 -20.77 31.16 -12.50
CA ARG A 154 -21.10 30.29 -13.63
C ARG A 154 -20.05 29.21 -13.97
N ASN A 155 -18.80 29.44 -13.62
CA ASN A 155 -17.72 28.50 -13.94
C ASN A 155 -16.75 28.43 -12.76
N GLN A 156 -16.59 27.26 -12.19
CA GLN A 156 -15.77 27.00 -11.03
C GLN A 156 -14.82 25.85 -11.33
N THR A 157 -13.54 26.03 -11.01
CA THR A 157 -12.51 25.02 -11.25
C THR A 157 -11.80 24.70 -9.95
N TYR A 158 -11.57 23.43 -9.74
CA TYR A 158 -10.70 22.85 -8.72
C TYR A 158 -9.59 22.05 -9.39
N PHE A 159 -8.39 22.22 -8.91
CA PHE A 159 -7.22 21.41 -9.31
C PHE A 159 -6.49 21.00 -8.05
N SER A 160 -5.97 19.77 -8.04
CA SER A 160 -5.05 19.31 -6.99
C SER A 160 -3.93 18.44 -7.55
N ALA A 161 -2.80 18.48 -6.85
CA ALA A 161 -1.69 17.58 -7.04
C ALA A 161 -1.12 17.18 -5.68
N ALA A 162 -0.85 15.89 -5.48
CA ALA A 162 -0.26 15.39 -4.25
C ALA A 162 0.81 14.34 -4.53
N SER A 163 1.83 14.33 -3.69
CA SER A 163 2.86 13.29 -3.65
C SER A 163 2.98 12.73 -2.24
N LEU A 164 3.02 11.40 -2.13
CA LEU A 164 3.37 10.69 -0.92
C LEU A 164 4.60 9.85 -1.22
N ASN A 165 5.66 10.08 -0.47
CA ASN A 165 6.92 9.33 -0.58
C ASN A 165 7.26 8.77 0.79
N SER A 166 7.37 7.45 0.86
CA SER A 166 7.58 6.73 2.11
C SER A 166 8.73 5.73 1.98
N ARG A 167 9.51 5.68 3.02
CA ARG A 167 10.54 4.67 3.24
C ARG A 167 10.30 4.07 4.62
N GLY A 168 10.11 2.74 4.67
CA GLY A 168 9.82 2.04 5.93
C GLY A 168 11.01 1.94 6.86
N THR A 169 10.77 1.46 8.08
CA THR A 169 11.82 1.15 9.07
C THR A 169 12.63 -0.08 8.70
N ILE A 170 12.08 -0.97 7.86
CA ILE A 170 12.83 -2.09 7.30
C ILE A 170 13.56 -1.62 6.04
N PRO A 171 14.86 -1.96 5.89
CA PRO A 171 15.60 -1.60 4.69
C PRO A 171 14.89 -2.03 3.40
N ASN A 172 15.02 -1.22 2.36
CA ASN A 172 14.47 -1.47 1.04
C ASN A 172 12.92 -1.54 0.92
N ASN A 173 12.19 -1.21 1.99
CA ASN A 173 10.75 -1.00 1.94
C ASN A 173 10.45 0.42 1.47
N VAL A 174 9.71 0.55 0.36
CA VAL A 174 9.41 1.84 -0.29
C VAL A 174 7.95 1.87 -0.72
N TYR A 175 7.31 3.03 -0.55
CA TYR A 175 5.99 3.31 -1.09
C TYR A 175 5.93 4.75 -1.61
N ASN A 176 5.57 4.92 -2.87
CA ASN A 176 5.41 6.23 -3.50
C ASN A 176 4.04 6.30 -4.18
N ARG A 177 3.36 7.45 -4.05
CA ARG A 177 2.08 7.70 -4.72
C ARG A 177 2.02 9.14 -5.19
N TYR A 178 1.52 9.33 -6.39
CA TYR A 178 1.28 10.63 -7.01
C TYR A 178 -0.15 10.69 -7.47
N ASN A 179 -0.85 11.76 -7.08
CA ASN A 179 -2.24 12.01 -7.43
C ASN A 179 -2.36 13.36 -8.14
N PHE A 180 -3.18 13.39 -9.18
CA PHE A 180 -3.57 14.62 -9.88
C PHE A 180 -5.06 14.59 -10.09
N SER A 181 -5.76 15.69 -9.82
CA SER A 181 -7.17 15.79 -10.11
C SER A 181 -7.54 17.19 -10.61
N VAL A 182 -8.53 17.23 -11.46
CA VAL A 182 -9.16 18.46 -11.96
C VAL A 182 -10.66 18.26 -11.98
N ARG A 183 -11.39 19.28 -11.56
CA ARG A 183 -12.85 19.32 -11.64
C ARG A 183 -13.31 20.70 -12.06
N ASN A 184 -14.22 20.75 -13.01
CA ASN A 184 -14.85 21.98 -13.47
C ASN A 184 -16.36 21.83 -13.42
N THR A 185 -17.02 22.78 -12.80
CA THR A 185 -18.48 22.89 -12.77
C THR A 185 -18.88 24.15 -13.51
N THR A 186 -19.66 24.01 -14.57
CA THR A 186 -20.08 25.11 -15.44
C THR A 186 -21.60 25.14 -15.58
N GLN A 187 -22.22 26.29 -15.33
CA GLN A 187 -23.62 26.56 -15.69
C GLN A 187 -23.68 26.95 -17.19
N LEU A 188 -24.06 25.99 -18.03
CA LEU A 188 -24.24 26.23 -19.47
C LEU A 188 -25.41 27.16 -19.73
N VAL A 189 -26.48 26.99 -18.95
CA VAL A 189 -27.60 27.89 -18.89
C VAL A 189 -27.79 28.27 -17.43
N LYS A 190 -27.82 29.59 -17.14
CA LYS A 190 -27.94 30.09 -15.78
C LYS A 190 -29.14 29.46 -15.05
N ASP A 191 -28.89 28.92 -13.87
CA ASP A 191 -29.85 28.30 -12.94
C ASP A 191 -30.70 27.15 -13.54
N LYS A 192 -30.32 26.65 -14.76
CA LYS A 192 -31.06 25.58 -15.45
C LYS A 192 -30.22 24.41 -15.87
N LEU A 193 -29.07 24.63 -16.48
CA LEU A 193 -28.29 23.55 -17.05
C LEU A 193 -26.86 23.62 -16.55
N THR A 194 -26.47 22.60 -15.74
CA THR A 194 -25.13 22.50 -15.13
C THR A 194 -24.40 21.30 -15.66
N LEU A 195 -23.17 21.52 -16.11
CA LEU A 195 -22.22 20.47 -16.49
C LEU A 195 -21.11 20.41 -15.43
N ASP A 196 -20.85 19.22 -14.89
CA ASP A 196 -19.77 18.93 -13.94
C ASP A 196 -18.85 17.88 -14.57
N LEU A 197 -17.61 18.26 -14.83
CA LEU A 197 -16.57 17.41 -15.41
C LEU A 197 -15.45 17.18 -14.40
N GLY A 198 -15.03 15.94 -14.26
CA GLY A 198 -13.91 15.57 -13.39
C GLY A 198 -12.98 14.61 -14.10
N ALA A 199 -11.69 14.78 -13.88
CA ALA A 199 -10.66 13.82 -14.29
C ALA A 199 -9.64 13.67 -13.18
N SER A 200 -9.18 12.44 -12.96
CA SER A 200 -8.09 12.18 -12.02
C SER A 200 -7.12 11.13 -12.57
N TYR A 201 -5.88 11.26 -12.16
CA TYR A 201 -4.82 10.31 -12.42
C TYR A 201 -4.08 10.00 -11.13
N MET A 202 -3.78 8.72 -10.91
CA MET A 202 -2.96 8.26 -9.80
C MET A 202 -1.90 7.30 -10.33
N ARG A 203 -0.69 7.42 -9.81
CA ARG A 203 0.39 6.44 -9.98
C ARG A 203 0.95 6.05 -8.62
N GLN A 204 1.07 4.73 -8.40
CA GLN A 204 1.61 4.14 -7.19
C GLN A 204 2.75 3.19 -7.54
N TYR A 205 3.75 3.17 -6.68
CA TYR A 205 4.82 2.18 -6.67
C TYR A 205 5.07 1.74 -5.24
N SER A 206 5.14 0.44 -5.01
CA SER A 206 5.59 -0.12 -3.74
C SER A 206 6.63 -1.21 -3.97
N ARG A 207 7.55 -1.33 -3.04
CA ARG A 207 8.55 -2.39 -3.02
C ARG A 207 8.68 -2.95 -1.62
N ASN A 208 8.75 -4.29 -1.54
CA ASN A 208 8.90 -5.06 -0.32
C ASN A 208 7.91 -4.64 0.77
N PRO A 209 6.57 -4.69 0.54
CA PRO A 209 5.60 -4.52 1.59
C PRO A 209 5.85 -5.55 2.69
N LEU A 210 5.54 -5.20 3.94
CA LEU A 210 5.72 -6.09 5.08
C LEU A 210 4.81 -7.31 4.95
N VAL A 211 5.38 -8.48 5.20
CA VAL A 211 4.67 -9.75 5.35
C VAL A 211 4.66 -10.18 6.81
N GLN A 212 3.57 -10.81 7.23
CA GLN A 212 3.43 -11.33 8.58
C GLN A 212 3.85 -12.79 8.71
N GLY A 213 3.99 -13.51 7.59
CA GLY A 213 4.32 -14.93 7.55
C GLY A 213 5.77 -15.26 7.93
N LEU A 214 6.08 -16.56 7.89
CA LEU A 214 7.43 -17.08 8.12
C LEU A 214 8.37 -16.75 6.96
N TYR A 215 7.87 -16.83 5.73
CA TYR A 215 8.67 -16.66 4.52
C TYR A 215 8.71 -15.20 4.10
N HIS A 216 9.81 -14.78 3.50
CA HIS A 216 10.02 -13.41 2.99
C HIS A 216 9.98 -12.32 4.09
N ASN A 217 9.99 -12.74 5.36
CA ASN A 217 9.94 -11.85 6.51
C ASN A 217 11.34 -11.74 7.14
N PRO A 218 12.06 -10.63 6.94
CA PRO A 218 13.41 -10.48 7.48
C PRO A 218 13.46 -10.47 9.02
N LEU A 219 12.34 -10.12 9.68
CA LEU A 219 12.30 -10.01 11.15
C LEU A 219 12.44 -11.35 11.84
N ILE A 220 12.01 -12.46 11.21
CA ILE A 220 12.18 -13.80 11.76
C ILE A 220 13.66 -14.08 12.00
N ALA A 221 14.48 -13.81 10.98
CA ALA A 221 15.93 -14.03 11.08
C ALA A 221 16.59 -13.07 12.09
N VAL A 222 16.15 -11.82 12.16
CA VAL A 222 16.64 -10.81 13.12
C VAL A 222 16.39 -11.25 14.56
N TYR A 223 15.20 -11.79 14.84
CA TYR A 223 14.81 -12.19 16.21
C TYR A 223 15.34 -13.58 16.58
N LEU A 224 15.49 -14.48 15.63
CA LEU A 224 16.04 -15.83 15.87
C LEU A 224 17.57 -15.88 15.79
N PHE A 225 18.23 -14.79 15.44
CA PHE A 225 19.68 -14.78 15.34
C PHE A 225 20.35 -15.13 16.67
N PRO A 226 21.24 -16.16 16.69
CA PRO A 226 21.78 -16.67 17.93
C PRO A 226 22.68 -15.67 18.65
N ARG A 227 22.54 -15.62 19.96
CA ARG A 227 23.37 -14.77 20.83
C ARG A 227 24.80 -15.36 20.88
N GLY A 228 25.77 -14.48 21.03
CA GLY A 228 27.21 -14.85 21.01
C GLY A 228 27.86 -14.66 19.64
N ASP A 229 27.09 -14.49 18.59
CA ASP A 229 27.59 -14.00 17.29
C ASP A 229 27.03 -12.60 17.01
N ASP A 230 27.59 -11.91 16.02
CA ASP A 230 27.23 -10.56 15.62
C ASP A 230 26.62 -10.57 14.23
N ILE A 231 25.30 -10.33 14.16
CA ILE A 231 24.54 -10.30 12.91
C ILE A 231 25.10 -9.29 11.89
N ARG A 232 25.76 -8.23 12.36
CA ARG A 232 26.35 -7.17 11.51
C ARG A 232 27.43 -7.70 10.56
N LYS A 233 28.07 -8.83 10.88
CA LYS A 233 28.99 -9.52 9.97
C LYS A 233 28.32 -9.98 8.68
N TYR A 234 27.02 -10.21 8.73
CA TYR A 234 26.21 -10.74 7.65
C TYR A 234 25.50 -9.63 6.84
N GLN A 235 25.82 -8.35 7.08
CA GLN A 235 25.42 -7.24 6.22
C GLN A 235 26.01 -7.40 4.80
N ILE A 236 27.18 -8.06 4.69
CA ILE A 236 27.68 -8.57 3.41
C ILE A 236 26.91 -9.87 3.12
N TYR A 237 25.66 -9.70 2.73
CA TYR A 237 24.66 -10.77 2.64
C TYR A 237 24.90 -11.78 1.52
N GLU A 238 25.86 -11.53 0.61
CA GLU A 238 26.15 -12.40 -0.53
C GLU A 238 27.65 -12.61 -0.74
N ARG A 239 28.01 -13.81 -1.17
CA ARG A 239 29.38 -14.17 -1.60
C ARG A 239 29.32 -14.97 -2.88
N TYR A 240 30.31 -14.76 -3.75
CA TYR A 240 30.43 -15.54 -4.98
C TYR A 240 30.83 -16.99 -4.64
N ASP A 241 30.06 -17.94 -5.16
CA ASP A 241 30.34 -19.40 -5.08
C ASP A 241 30.83 -19.85 -6.45
N ALA A 242 32.11 -20.20 -6.53
CA ALA A 242 32.74 -20.60 -7.79
C ALA A 242 32.18 -21.93 -8.34
N THR A 243 31.67 -22.81 -7.46
CA THR A 243 31.08 -24.10 -7.87
C THR A 243 29.68 -23.87 -8.49
N ALA A 244 28.89 -22.99 -7.89
CA ALA A 244 27.56 -22.65 -8.41
C ALA A 244 27.61 -21.69 -9.61
N GLY A 245 28.67 -20.89 -9.73
CA GLY A 245 28.82 -19.88 -10.78
C GLY A 245 28.04 -18.59 -10.53
N TYR A 246 27.47 -18.41 -9.34
CA TYR A 246 26.70 -17.21 -8.97
C TYR A 246 26.91 -16.84 -7.50
N LYS A 247 26.36 -15.68 -7.09
CA LYS A 247 26.41 -15.20 -5.70
C LYS A 247 25.34 -15.90 -4.87
N LYS A 248 25.77 -16.56 -3.79
CA LYS A 248 24.89 -17.18 -2.78
C LYS A 248 24.75 -16.27 -1.57
N GLN A 249 23.66 -16.47 -0.82
CA GLN A 249 23.51 -15.82 0.47
C GLN A 249 24.64 -16.25 1.41
N PHE A 250 25.12 -15.32 2.20
CA PHE A 250 26.08 -15.58 3.27
C PHE A 250 25.35 -15.55 4.62
N TRP A 251 25.06 -16.73 5.17
CA TRP A 251 24.22 -16.86 6.36
C TRP A 251 24.56 -18.15 7.14
N PRO A 252 24.69 -18.08 8.51
CA PRO A 252 25.03 -19.23 9.30
C PRO A 252 23.88 -20.19 9.58
N LEU A 253 22.64 -19.75 9.33
CA LEU A 253 21.41 -20.52 9.58
C LEU A 253 20.72 -20.96 8.28
N GLU A 254 21.45 -21.11 7.18
CA GLU A 254 20.91 -21.50 5.87
C GLU A 254 20.22 -22.87 5.86
N PHE A 255 20.51 -23.71 6.88
CA PHE A 255 19.85 -25.01 7.06
C PHE A 255 18.43 -24.93 7.60
N ILE A 256 17.96 -23.74 8.05
CA ILE A 256 16.59 -23.52 8.53
C ILE A 256 15.79 -22.87 7.42
N THR A 257 14.86 -23.63 6.83
CA THR A 257 14.00 -23.13 5.75
C THR A 257 13.18 -21.93 6.23
N GLY A 258 13.20 -20.84 5.46
CA GLY A 258 12.50 -19.61 5.76
C GLY A 258 13.23 -18.67 6.73
N VAL A 259 14.36 -19.09 7.32
CA VAL A 259 15.20 -18.23 8.18
C VAL A 259 16.44 -17.81 7.39
N GLU A 260 16.27 -16.83 6.55
CA GLU A 260 17.31 -16.36 5.63
C GLU A 260 17.99 -15.09 6.15
N ASN A 261 19.17 -14.79 5.62
CA ASN A 261 19.84 -13.54 5.93
C ASN A 261 18.89 -12.35 5.71
N PRO A 262 18.61 -11.52 6.73
CA PRO A 262 17.62 -10.46 6.62
C PRO A 262 17.95 -9.42 5.53
N TRP A 263 19.25 -9.13 5.29
CA TRP A 263 19.68 -8.26 4.19
C TRP A 263 19.58 -8.94 2.83
N TRP A 264 19.72 -10.29 2.77
CA TRP A 264 19.40 -11.05 1.55
C TRP A 264 17.91 -10.91 1.22
N VAL A 265 17.05 -11.16 2.19
CA VAL A 265 15.59 -11.07 2.00
C VAL A 265 15.20 -9.70 1.42
N VAL A 266 15.64 -8.60 2.02
CA VAL A 266 15.25 -7.27 1.56
C VAL A 266 15.90 -6.84 0.25
N ASN A 267 16.98 -7.48 -0.20
CA ASN A 267 17.72 -7.09 -1.40
C ASN A 267 17.64 -8.11 -2.55
N ARG A 268 17.25 -9.35 -2.27
CA ARG A 268 17.24 -10.46 -3.26
C ARG A 268 15.89 -11.17 -3.35
N GLN A 269 14.94 -10.83 -2.50
CA GLN A 269 13.55 -11.22 -2.62
C GLN A 269 12.71 -9.95 -2.81
N LEU A 270 12.54 -9.56 -4.07
CA LEU A 270 11.93 -8.28 -4.40
C LEU A 270 10.50 -8.48 -4.84
N PHE A 271 9.60 -7.80 -4.15
CA PHE A 271 8.18 -7.76 -4.42
C PHE A 271 7.81 -6.33 -4.80
N GLU A 272 7.53 -6.10 -6.07
CA GLU A 272 7.29 -4.75 -6.59
C GLU A 272 5.88 -4.66 -7.18
N ASN A 273 5.13 -3.65 -6.73
CA ASN A 273 3.83 -3.31 -7.25
C ASN A 273 3.86 -1.93 -7.90
N THR A 274 3.37 -1.86 -9.12
CA THR A 274 3.09 -0.60 -9.80
C THR A 274 1.62 -0.55 -10.16
N ALA A 275 0.94 0.51 -9.80
CA ALA A 275 -0.43 0.74 -10.22
C ALA A 275 -0.59 2.13 -10.82
N SER A 276 -1.39 2.24 -11.85
CA SER A 276 -1.87 3.51 -12.38
C SER A 276 -3.36 3.44 -12.58
N ARG A 277 -4.04 4.52 -12.21
CA ARG A 277 -5.49 4.65 -12.33
C ARG A 277 -5.83 6.00 -12.88
N TYR A 278 -6.74 6.01 -13.83
CA TYR A 278 -7.36 7.25 -14.30
C TYR A 278 -8.86 7.11 -14.31
N THR A 279 -9.50 8.17 -13.87
CA THR A 279 -10.96 8.28 -13.89
C THR A 279 -11.35 9.52 -14.67
N PHE A 280 -12.45 9.41 -15.36
CA PHE A 280 -13.13 10.54 -15.95
C PHE A 280 -14.60 10.45 -15.59
N ASN A 281 -15.21 11.56 -15.20
CA ASN A 281 -16.64 11.63 -14.92
C ASN A 281 -17.24 12.89 -15.55
N ALA A 282 -18.46 12.75 -16.07
CA ALA A 282 -19.27 13.85 -16.55
C ALA A 282 -20.68 13.71 -16.00
N THR A 283 -21.20 14.78 -15.45
CA THR A 283 -22.58 14.88 -14.96
C THR A 283 -23.24 16.08 -15.60
N LEU A 284 -24.37 15.85 -16.25
CA LEU A 284 -25.24 16.90 -16.77
C LEU A 284 -26.54 16.93 -15.95
N LYS A 285 -26.82 18.05 -15.32
CA LYS A 285 -28.06 18.28 -14.57
C LYS A 285 -28.87 19.36 -15.25
N TRP A 286 -30.13 19.07 -15.52
CA TRP A 286 -31.07 19.97 -16.13
C TRP A 286 -32.27 20.22 -15.18
N ASP A 287 -32.37 21.41 -14.64
CA ASP A 287 -33.49 21.87 -13.85
C ASP A 287 -34.55 22.46 -14.83
N ILE A 288 -35.50 21.62 -15.23
CA ILE A 288 -36.53 21.93 -16.24
C ILE A 288 -37.52 22.94 -15.66
N ALA A 289 -37.95 22.70 -14.43
CA ALA A 289 -38.83 23.55 -13.65
C ALA A 289 -38.49 23.41 -12.16
N ASP A 290 -39.03 24.29 -11.30
CA ASP A 290 -38.74 24.31 -9.86
C ASP A 290 -39.07 22.97 -9.14
N TRP A 291 -39.95 22.18 -9.73
CA TRP A 291 -40.41 20.88 -9.18
C TRP A 291 -39.86 19.66 -9.92
N ILE A 292 -39.10 19.82 -11.03
CA ILE A 292 -38.57 18.70 -11.79
C ILE A 292 -37.17 19.00 -12.28
N SER A 293 -36.26 18.06 -11.99
CA SER A 293 -34.90 18.03 -12.53
C SER A 293 -34.57 16.66 -13.12
N VAL A 294 -33.73 16.67 -14.15
CA VAL A 294 -33.19 15.43 -14.77
C VAL A 294 -31.68 15.48 -14.70
N MET A 295 -31.06 14.38 -14.34
CA MET A 295 -29.62 14.25 -14.25
C MET A 295 -29.15 13.00 -14.99
N GLY A 296 -28.16 13.17 -15.87
CA GLY A 296 -27.40 12.07 -16.48
C GLY A 296 -25.94 12.13 -16.00
N ARG A 297 -25.38 10.96 -15.73
CA ARG A 297 -23.98 10.83 -15.32
C ARG A 297 -23.31 9.69 -16.05
N VAL A 298 -22.07 9.89 -16.45
CA VAL A 298 -21.19 8.85 -16.99
C VAL A 298 -19.85 8.92 -16.27
N ARG A 299 -19.24 7.74 -16.05
CA ARG A 299 -17.91 7.63 -15.48
C ARG A 299 -17.16 6.49 -16.14
N THR A 300 -15.86 6.73 -16.39
CA THR A 300 -14.92 5.66 -16.70
C THR A 300 -13.89 5.56 -15.58
N ASP A 301 -13.48 4.35 -15.29
CA ASP A 301 -12.48 4.04 -14.27
C ASP A 301 -11.59 2.93 -14.81
N ASN A 302 -10.36 3.29 -15.13
CA ASN A 302 -9.37 2.36 -15.63
C ASN A 302 -8.23 2.21 -14.63
N THR A 303 -7.94 0.97 -14.25
CA THR A 303 -6.84 0.63 -13.33
C THR A 303 -5.96 -0.41 -14.00
N ALA A 304 -4.70 -0.06 -14.18
CA ALA A 304 -3.64 -0.96 -14.64
C ALA A 304 -2.69 -1.25 -13.48
N MET A 305 -2.49 -2.53 -13.20
CA MET A 305 -1.61 -3.03 -12.14
C MET A 305 -0.56 -3.94 -12.74
N ASN A 306 0.66 -3.82 -12.25
CA ASN A 306 1.74 -4.74 -12.54
C ASN A 306 2.43 -5.15 -11.24
N TYR A 307 2.44 -6.44 -10.98
CA TYR A 307 3.14 -7.07 -9.87
C TYR A 307 4.30 -7.89 -10.39
N THR A 308 5.49 -7.65 -9.85
CA THR A 308 6.67 -8.47 -10.13
C THR A 308 7.22 -9.06 -8.84
N ARG A 309 7.52 -10.37 -8.88
CA ARG A 309 8.23 -11.08 -7.83
C ARG A 309 9.55 -11.60 -8.38
N LYS A 310 10.64 -11.23 -7.74
CA LYS A 310 11.99 -11.64 -8.11
C LYS A 310 12.66 -12.27 -6.89
N ILE A 311 12.74 -13.60 -6.87
CA ILE A 311 13.43 -14.34 -5.83
C ILE A 311 14.71 -14.89 -6.47
N TYR A 312 15.85 -14.43 -5.98
CA TYR A 312 17.14 -14.79 -6.54
C TYR A 312 17.53 -16.23 -6.16
N ALA A 313 18.35 -16.84 -7.00
CA ALA A 313 18.98 -18.14 -6.71
C ALA A 313 19.68 -18.12 -5.35
N SER A 314 19.70 -19.25 -4.64
CA SER A 314 20.18 -19.38 -3.25
C SER A 314 19.20 -18.92 -2.17
N SER A 315 17.99 -18.47 -2.53
CA SER A 315 16.96 -18.23 -1.52
C SER A 315 16.41 -19.55 -0.98
N ASN A 316 16.39 -19.68 0.34
CA ASN A 316 15.91 -20.87 1.05
C ASN A 316 14.44 -20.74 1.42
N THR A 317 13.57 -20.70 0.42
CA THR A 317 12.11 -20.57 0.57
C THR A 317 11.38 -21.65 -0.21
N LEU A 318 10.17 -22.02 0.25
CA LEU A 318 9.31 -22.97 -0.47
C LEU A 318 8.76 -22.41 -1.80
N PHE A 319 8.88 -21.11 -2.03
CA PHE A 319 8.30 -20.41 -3.17
C PHE A 319 9.29 -20.18 -4.33
N ALA A 320 10.48 -20.71 -4.23
CA ALA A 320 11.47 -20.63 -5.28
C ALA A 320 12.17 -21.98 -5.50
N SER A 321 12.57 -22.24 -6.74
CA SER A 321 13.49 -23.33 -7.06
C SER A 321 14.92 -22.95 -6.68
N GLU A 322 15.84 -23.91 -6.78
CA GLU A 322 17.29 -23.71 -6.60
C GLU A 322 17.83 -22.50 -7.40
N TYR A 323 17.26 -22.24 -8.59
CA TYR A 323 17.67 -21.15 -9.48
C TYR A 323 16.88 -19.88 -9.31
N GLY A 324 16.02 -19.81 -8.28
CA GLY A 324 15.18 -18.66 -8.00
C GLY A 324 13.80 -18.74 -8.66
N ASN A 325 13.09 -17.60 -8.62
CA ASN A 325 11.76 -17.49 -9.22
C ASN A 325 11.54 -16.06 -9.75
N TYR A 326 10.94 -15.95 -10.91
CA TYR A 326 10.47 -14.70 -11.47
C TYR A 326 9.00 -14.81 -11.86
N LEU A 327 8.19 -13.87 -11.38
CA LEU A 327 6.79 -13.72 -11.76
C LEU A 327 6.54 -12.29 -12.20
N ASP A 328 5.86 -12.11 -13.31
CA ASP A 328 5.35 -10.81 -13.80
C ASP A 328 3.85 -10.98 -14.09
N HIS A 329 3.02 -10.32 -13.28
CA HIS A 329 1.57 -10.42 -13.36
C HIS A 329 0.96 -9.06 -13.63
N LYS A 330 0.25 -8.92 -14.75
CA LYS A 330 -0.38 -7.69 -15.19
C LYS A 330 -1.90 -7.85 -15.21
N VAL A 331 -2.57 -6.89 -14.59
CA VAL A 331 -4.04 -6.86 -14.51
C VAL A 331 -4.54 -5.49 -14.95
N ASN A 332 -5.56 -5.48 -15.79
CA ASN A 332 -6.25 -4.26 -16.21
C ASN A 332 -7.75 -4.39 -15.89
N HIS A 333 -8.26 -3.44 -15.15
CA HIS A 333 -9.69 -3.30 -14.87
C HIS A 333 -10.22 -2.05 -15.57
N ASN A 334 -11.24 -2.24 -16.39
CA ASN A 334 -11.93 -1.16 -17.09
C ASN A 334 -13.40 -1.19 -16.67
N ASN A 335 -13.84 -0.14 -16.00
CA ASN A 335 -15.21 0.00 -15.56
C ASN A 335 -15.84 1.23 -16.23
N PHE A 336 -17.08 1.07 -16.66
CA PHE A 336 -17.90 2.12 -17.23
C PHE A 336 -19.25 2.15 -16.52
N TYR A 337 -19.65 3.33 -16.07
CA TYR A 337 -20.88 3.55 -15.29
C TYR A 337 -21.76 4.60 -15.94
#